data_516ee3e4439c213c7cbe80a85add44d0
#
_entry.id   516ee3e4439c213c7cbe80a85add44d0
#
_cell.length_a   1.000
_cell.length_b   1.000
_cell.length_c   1.000
_cell.angle_alpha   90.00
_cell.angle_beta   90.00
_cell.angle_gamma   90.00
#
_symmetry.space_group_name_H-M   'P 1'
#
loop_
_entity.id
_entity.type
_entity.pdbx_description
1 polymer ?
#
loop_
_entity_poly.entity_id
_entity_poly.type
_entity_poly.pdbx_seq_one_letter_code
_entity_poly.pdbx_strand_id
1 'polypeptide(L)'
;MRPAPALRMGEALLLKAPVQTMAKSLIEAIGYKLGWKAAQAKNAFDLMGGTDEESLRAEMRLGRDMAAALAERTPLVEENETTRFAVQIVRWLAAHVKEKKLPFSVLVTAEREPNALALPGGPIFVSWPLLEMCQGERDEIAFVIGHEIAHIVLRHTLDRIVKDAALSLLLRKSSGKLAASSWLNQAGRQVLSHAFSRDDEFDADTFAEALVRRAGGDPLAGESLLEKLAQLSAGHGMSIAGDYFATHPSLKERIANLRAKRPR
;
A
#
# COMPACT_ATOMS: atom_id res chain seq x y z
N MET A 1 23.90 -48.34 1.50
CA MET A 1 23.38 -47.16 2.16
C MET A 1 24.47 -46.06 2.12
N ARG A 2 24.27 -45.01 1.32
CA ARG A 2 25.21 -43.86 1.30
C ARG A 2 24.68 -42.84 2.28
N PRO A 3 25.51 -42.22 3.13
CA PRO A 3 25.04 -41.17 4.04
C PRO A 3 24.70 -39.89 3.24
N ALA A 4 23.64 -39.20 3.68
CA ALA A 4 23.18 -37.92 3.13
C ALA A 4 24.27 -36.84 3.30
N PRO A 5 24.44 -35.92 2.35
CA PRO A 5 25.44 -34.86 2.45
C PRO A 5 25.06 -33.89 3.60
N ALA A 6 26.02 -33.67 4.47
CA ALA A 6 25.91 -32.65 5.53
C ALA A 6 25.73 -31.27 4.93
N LEU A 7 24.66 -30.55 5.33
CA LEU A 7 24.42 -29.15 5.03
C LEU A 7 25.65 -28.32 5.46
N ARG A 8 26.19 -27.52 4.56
CA ARG A 8 27.33 -26.66 4.83
C ARG A 8 26.95 -25.64 5.90
N MET A 9 27.84 -25.45 6.88
CA MET A 9 27.68 -24.57 8.04
C MET A 9 27.18 -23.14 7.73
N GLY A 10 27.31 -22.67 6.48
CA GLY A 10 26.79 -21.35 6.06
C GLY A 10 25.29 -21.25 5.92
N GLU A 11 24.59 -22.35 5.60
CA GLU A 11 23.12 -22.34 5.45
C GLU A 11 22.38 -22.42 6.78
N ALA A 12 23.00 -23.06 7.79
CA ALA A 12 22.40 -23.14 9.12
C ALA A 12 22.50 -21.82 9.92
N LEU A 13 23.42 -20.93 9.57
CA LEU A 13 23.58 -19.63 10.23
C LEU A 13 22.52 -18.61 9.75
N LEU A 14 22.06 -18.72 8.51
CA LEU A 14 21.02 -17.85 7.93
C LEU A 14 19.64 -18.08 8.56
N LEU A 15 19.36 -19.27 9.06
CA LEU A 15 18.06 -19.62 9.69
C LEU A 15 17.93 -19.19 11.17
N LYS A 16 19.02 -18.73 11.81
CA LYS A 16 19.05 -18.32 13.22
C LYS A 16 19.34 -16.83 13.46
N ALA A 17 19.60 -16.07 12.40
CA ALA A 17 19.86 -14.64 12.56
C ALA A 17 18.54 -13.88 12.82
N PRO A 18 18.48 -12.93 13.78
CA PRO A 18 17.33 -12.10 13.98
C PRO A 18 17.03 -11.34 12.68
N VAL A 19 15.74 -11.11 12.39
CA VAL A 19 15.24 -10.46 11.16
C VAL A 19 16.00 -9.18 10.83
N GLN A 20 16.36 -8.40 11.87
CA GLN A 20 17.18 -7.18 11.74
C GLN A 20 18.59 -7.42 11.18
N THR A 21 19.22 -8.54 11.54
CA THR A 21 20.58 -8.88 11.05
C THR A 21 20.53 -9.38 9.60
N MET A 22 19.47 -10.12 9.23
CA MET A 22 19.23 -10.53 7.85
C MET A 22 18.90 -9.33 6.97
N ALA A 23 18.08 -8.41 7.45
CA ALA A 23 17.76 -7.16 6.77
C ALA A 23 19.03 -6.33 6.50
N LYS A 24 19.91 -6.17 7.48
CA LYS A 24 21.15 -5.42 7.35
C LYS A 24 22.09 -6.03 6.31
N SER A 25 22.32 -7.36 6.34
CA SER A 25 23.16 -8.05 5.37
C SER A 25 22.56 -8.02 3.95
N LEU A 26 21.23 -8.05 3.82
CA LEU A 26 20.51 -7.94 2.56
C LEU A 26 20.70 -6.55 1.94
N ILE A 27 20.59 -5.48 2.76
CA ILE A 27 20.78 -4.10 2.33
C ILE A 27 22.21 -3.83 1.88
N GLU A 28 23.20 -4.34 2.61
CA GLU A 28 24.59 -4.23 2.24
C GLU A 28 24.87 -4.95 0.90
N ALA A 29 24.24 -6.11 0.68
CA ALA A 29 24.33 -6.84 -0.57
C ALA A 29 23.64 -6.13 -1.74
N ILE A 30 22.51 -5.46 -1.48
CA ILE A 30 21.77 -4.63 -2.46
C ILE A 30 22.60 -3.40 -2.82
N GLY A 31 23.12 -2.66 -1.85
CA GLY A 31 23.92 -1.45 -2.07
C GLY A 31 25.19 -1.75 -2.86
N TYR A 32 25.86 -2.84 -2.56
CA TYR A 32 27.13 -3.24 -3.20
C TYR A 32 26.94 -3.80 -4.62
N LYS A 33 25.91 -4.64 -4.86
CA LYS A 33 25.70 -5.30 -6.16
C LYS A 33 24.95 -4.47 -7.19
N LEU A 34 24.15 -3.49 -6.78
CA LEU A 34 23.29 -2.74 -7.69
C LEU A 34 23.87 -1.39 -8.11
N GLY A 35 25.05 -1.00 -7.61
CA GLY A 35 25.68 0.27 -7.95
C GLY A 35 24.79 1.48 -7.61
N TRP A 36 24.07 1.42 -6.50
CA TRP A 36 23.20 2.48 -6.03
C TRP A 36 24.02 3.73 -5.72
N LYS A 37 23.51 4.88 -6.14
CA LYS A 37 24.06 6.14 -5.66
C LYS A 37 23.95 6.16 -4.14
N ALA A 38 24.95 6.70 -3.45
CA ALA A 38 25.05 6.70 -1.99
C ALA A 38 23.75 7.17 -1.27
N ALA A 39 22.99 8.09 -1.88
CA ALA A 39 21.71 8.56 -1.36
C ALA A 39 20.60 7.49 -1.35
N GLN A 40 20.60 6.57 -2.31
CA GLN A 40 19.60 5.49 -2.41
C GLN A 40 19.93 4.33 -1.47
N ALA A 41 21.22 4.02 -1.30
CA ALA A 41 21.69 3.07 -0.29
C ALA A 41 21.37 3.57 1.13
N LYS A 42 21.55 4.87 1.38
CA LYS A 42 21.16 5.50 2.64
C LYS A 42 19.64 5.39 2.88
N ASN A 43 18.80 5.65 1.88
CA ASN A 43 17.34 5.52 2.02
C ASN A 43 16.92 4.09 2.37
N ALA A 44 17.52 3.07 1.75
CA ALA A 44 17.24 1.68 2.07
C ALA A 44 17.67 1.31 3.50
N PHE A 45 18.83 1.83 3.95
CA PHE A 45 19.30 1.66 5.32
C PHE A 45 18.38 2.35 6.33
N ASP A 46 17.99 3.60 6.06
CA ASP A 46 17.11 4.39 6.93
C ASP A 46 15.72 3.72 7.07
N LEU A 47 15.20 3.09 6.00
CA LEU A 47 13.93 2.35 6.02
C LEU A 47 13.95 1.10 6.93
N MET A 48 15.09 0.44 7.05
CA MET A 48 15.17 -0.89 7.66
C MET A 48 16.01 -0.93 8.94
N GLY A 49 16.80 0.10 9.25
CA GLY A 49 17.71 0.09 10.40
C GLY A 49 18.04 1.46 10.96
N GLY A 50 17.42 2.52 10.43
CA GLY A 50 17.54 3.88 10.97
C GLY A 50 16.71 4.08 12.24
N THR A 51 16.84 5.25 12.84
CA THR A 51 15.92 5.70 13.89
C THR A 51 14.50 5.82 13.32
N ASP A 52 13.48 5.82 14.18
CA ASP A 52 12.07 5.98 13.76
C ASP A 52 11.87 7.22 12.86
N GLU A 53 12.60 8.31 13.14
CA GLU A 53 12.51 9.54 12.35
C GLU A 53 13.21 9.41 10.99
N GLU A 54 14.37 8.76 10.91
CA GLU A 54 15.08 8.50 9.65
C GLU A 54 14.28 7.55 8.76
N SER A 55 13.73 6.49 9.36
CA SER A 55 12.85 5.53 8.69
C SER A 55 11.62 6.22 8.11
N LEU A 56 10.95 7.07 8.88
CA LEU A 56 9.78 7.83 8.41
C LEU A 56 10.14 8.80 7.25
N ARG A 57 11.26 9.52 7.37
CA ARG A 57 11.72 10.41 6.28
C ARG A 57 12.05 9.62 5.01
N ALA A 58 12.65 8.44 5.13
CA ALA A 58 12.96 7.58 4.00
C ALA A 58 11.69 7.03 3.34
N GLU A 59 10.69 6.63 4.14
CA GLU A 59 9.38 6.22 3.69
C GLU A 59 8.66 7.32 2.90
N MET A 60 8.66 8.55 3.43
CA MET A 60 8.07 9.72 2.77
C MET A 60 8.80 10.08 1.45
N ARG A 61 10.11 9.90 1.37
CA ARG A 61 10.86 10.09 0.11
C ARG A 61 10.48 9.03 -0.92
N LEU A 62 10.47 7.75 -0.51
CA LEU A 62 10.08 6.65 -1.37
C LEU A 62 8.68 6.88 -1.97
N GLY A 63 7.70 7.20 -1.13
CA GLY A 63 6.33 7.44 -1.57
C GLY A 63 6.19 8.62 -2.53
N ARG A 64 6.90 9.72 -2.30
CA ARG A 64 6.92 10.86 -3.24
C ARG A 64 7.52 10.48 -4.60
N ASP A 65 8.63 9.75 -4.60
CA ASP A 65 9.28 9.32 -5.85
C ASP A 65 8.37 8.36 -6.63
N MET A 66 7.70 7.45 -5.92
CA MET A 66 6.70 6.54 -6.51
C MET A 66 5.48 7.31 -7.03
N ALA A 67 4.97 8.28 -6.27
CA ALA A 67 3.83 9.09 -6.69
C ALA A 67 4.14 9.92 -7.95
N ALA A 68 5.33 10.52 -8.04
CA ALA A 68 5.77 11.23 -9.23
C ALA A 68 5.85 10.30 -10.44
N ALA A 69 6.48 9.12 -10.30
CA ALA A 69 6.59 8.14 -11.38
C ALA A 69 5.23 7.57 -11.83
N LEU A 70 4.26 7.46 -10.92
CA LEU A 70 2.90 7.02 -11.23
C LEU A 70 2.13 8.13 -11.96
N ALA A 71 2.19 9.38 -11.48
CA ALA A 71 1.53 10.52 -12.08
C ALA A 71 1.99 10.83 -13.51
N GLU A 72 3.24 10.49 -13.87
CA GLU A 72 3.73 10.60 -15.26
C GLU A 72 3.02 9.62 -16.22
N ARG A 73 2.41 8.56 -15.73
CA ARG A 73 1.85 7.46 -16.52
C ARG A 73 0.36 7.32 -16.42
N THR A 74 -0.22 7.83 -15.34
CA THR A 74 -1.64 7.76 -15.06
C THR A 74 -2.24 9.14 -15.27
N PRO A 75 -3.20 9.31 -16.19
CA PRO A 75 -3.86 10.59 -16.38
C PRO A 75 -4.52 11.04 -15.07
N LEU A 76 -4.22 12.25 -14.63
CA LEU A 76 -4.85 12.86 -13.47
C LEU A 76 -6.07 13.68 -13.92
N VAL A 77 -7.10 13.69 -13.08
CA VAL A 77 -8.25 14.57 -13.27
C VAL A 77 -7.83 15.99 -12.88
N GLU A 78 -8.15 16.97 -13.73
CA GLU A 78 -7.94 18.38 -13.42
C GLU A 78 -8.72 18.82 -12.18
N GLU A 79 -8.26 19.88 -11.53
CA GLU A 79 -8.90 20.39 -10.33
C GLU A 79 -10.37 20.79 -10.61
N ASN A 80 -11.29 20.18 -9.90
CA ASN A 80 -12.72 20.45 -9.96
C ASN A 80 -13.36 20.27 -8.57
N GLU A 81 -14.66 20.32 -8.48
CA GLU A 81 -15.38 20.21 -7.21
C GLU A 81 -15.15 18.86 -6.52
N THR A 82 -15.17 17.76 -7.27
CA THR A 82 -14.97 16.39 -6.74
C THR A 82 -13.54 16.18 -6.24
N THR A 83 -12.54 16.66 -6.98
CA THR A 83 -11.14 16.56 -6.54
C THR A 83 -10.89 17.39 -5.28
N ARG A 84 -11.46 18.61 -5.19
CA ARG A 84 -11.40 19.43 -3.98
C ARG A 84 -12.10 18.78 -2.81
N PHE A 85 -13.23 18.12 -3.05
CA PHE A 85 -13.95 17.39 -2.02
C PHE A 85 -13.13 16.22 -1.47
N ALA A 86 -12.50 15.41 -2.34
CA ALA A 86 -11.59 14.35 -1.90
C ALA A 86 -10.44 14.90 -1.03
N VAL A 87 -9.84 16.04 -1.40
CA VAL A 87 -8.79 16.71 -0.61
C VAL A 87 -9.33 17.16 0.76
N GLN A 88 -10.55 17.67 0.83
CA GLN A 88 -11.19 18.06 2.11
C GLN A 88 -11.38 16.84 3.02
N ILE A 89 -11.82 15.70 2.47
CA ILE A 89 -12.00 14.45 3.22
C ILE A 89 -10.66 13.96 3.76
N VAL A 90 -9.58 13.95 2.95
CA VAL A 90 -8.24 13.60 3.46
C VAL A 90 -7.83 14.46 4.63
N ARG A 91 -8.00 15.78 4.53
CA ARG A 91 -7.64 16.72 5.61
C ARG A 91 -8.48 16.48 6.86
N TRP A 92 -9.77 16.23 6.68
CA TRP A 92 -10.70 15.93 7.77
C TRP A 92 -10.31 14.64 8.50
N LEU A 93 -10.02 13.56 7.78
CA LEU A 93 -9.60 12.29 8.38
C LEU A 93 -8.21 12.40 9.02
N ALA A 94 -7.25 13.05 8.34
CA ALA A 94 -5.89 13.22 8.83
C ALA A 94 -5.83 13.96 10.19
N ALA A 95 -6.77 14.88 10.46
CA ALA A 95 -6.91 15.54 11.74
C ALA A 95 -7.17 14.56 12.91
N HIS A 96 -7.74 13.39 12.63
CA HIS A 96 -8.12 12.37 13.59
C HIS A 96 -7.14 11.15 13.62
N VAL A 97 -6.14 11.13 12.75
CA VAL A 97 -5.06 10.13 12.80
C VAL A 97 -4.08 10.49 13.92
N LYS A 98 -3.63 9.50 14.68
CA LYS A 98 -2.64 9.71 15.76
C LYS A 98 -1.26 10.05 15.21
N GLU A 99 -0.89 9.45 14.07
CA GLU A 99 0.39 9.65 13.38
C GLU A 99 0.43 11.00 12.66
N LYS A 100 0.61 12.09 13.42
CA LYS A 100 0.56 13.47 12.90
C LYS A 100 1.70 13.84 11.94
N LYS A 101 2.72 13.00 11.82
CA LYS A 101 3.91 13.27 10.99
C LYS A 101 3.76 12.89 9.53
N LEU A 102 2.72 12.12 9.16
CA LEU A 102 2.48 11.68 7.80
C LEU A 102 1.72 12.74 6.99
N PRO A 103 2.26 13.20 5.85
CA PRO A 103 1.63 14.21 4.99
C PRO A 103 0.65 13.54 4.01
N PHE A 104 -0.51 13.12 4.48
CA PHE A 104 -1.52 12.51 3.62
C PHE A 104 -1.96 13.47 2.52
N SER A 105 -2.02 12.97 1.29
CA SER A 105 -2.50 13.68 0.11
C SER A 105 -3.26 12.75 -0.80
N VAL A 106 -4.20 13.28 -1.60
CA VAL A 106 -4.94 12.51 -2.59
C VAL A 106 -4.78 13.10 -3.98
N LEU A 107 -4.61 12.21 -4.97
CA LEU A 107 -4.65 12.52 -6.39
C LEU A 107 -5.78 11.71 -7.02
N VAL A 108 -6.63 12.38 -7.80
CA VAL A 108 -7.72 11.70 -8.50
C VAL A 108 -7.26 11.33 -9.91
N THR A 109 -7.39 10.05 -10.27
CA THR A 109 -6.98 9.53 -11.57
C THR A 109 -8.17 9.40 -12.53
N ALA A 110 -7.91 9.58 -13.83
CA ALA A 110 -8.89 9.40 -14.89
C ALA A 110 -8.88 7.96 -15.43
N GLU A 111 -8.55 6.98 -14.59
CA GLU A 111 -8.68 5.57 -14.94
C GLU A 111 -10.13 5.19 -15.20
N ARG A 112 -10.35 4.14 -15.99
CA ARG A 112 -11.70 3.73 -16.40
C ARG A 112 -12.42 2.87 -15.37
N GLU A 113 -11.67 2.27 -14.45
CA GLU A 113 -12.19 1.31 -13.48
C GLU A 113 -12.08 1.88 -12.05
N PRO A 114 -13.01 1.50 -11.16
CA PRO A 114 -12.89 1.85 -9.76
C PRO A 114 -11.57 1.31 -9.19
N ASN A 115 -10.76 2.19 -8.61
CA ASN A 115 -9.47 1.85 -8.02
C ASN A 115 -9.07 2.84 -6.94
N ALA A 116 -8.33 2.36 -5.94
CA ALA A 116 -7.61 3.19 -4.98
C ALA A 116 -6.27 2.56 -4.66
N LEU A 117 -5.29 3.38 -4.30
CA LEU A 117 -3.94 2.93 -4.02
C LEU A 117 -3.25 3.85 -3.02
N ALA A 118 -2.78 3.28 -1.93
CA ALA A 118 -1.91 3.94 -0.97
C ALA A 118 -0.44 3.72 -1.30
N LEU A 119 0.35 4.79 -1.30
CA LEU A 119 1.80 4.71 -1.37
C LEU A 119 2.42 5.00 0.00
N PRO A 120 3.61 4.45 0.31
CA PRO A 120 4.29 4.72 1.58
C PRO A 120 4.41 6.22 1.87
N GLY A 121 4.31 6.60 3.13
CA GLY A 121 4.59 7.97 3.56
C GLY A 121 3.55 9.03 3.21
N GLY A 122 2.36 8.65 2.66
CA GLY A 122 1.21 9.56 2.63
C GLY A 122 0.43 9.74 1.33
N PRO A 123 1.00 9.57 0.11
CA PRO A 123 0.24 9.74 -1.13
C PRO A 123 -0.82 8.66 -1.35
N ILE A 124 -2.02 9.08 -1.74
CA ILE A 124 -3.16 8.22 -2.07
C ILE A 124 -3.61 8.57 -3.48
N PHE A 125 -3.86 7.57 -4.32
CA PHE A 125 -4.49 7.71 -5.61
C PHE A 125 -5.89 7.12 -5.54
N VAL A 126 -6.89 7.81 -6.09
CA VAL A 126 -8.28 7.33 -6.14
C VAL A 126 -8.81 7.60 -7.54
N SER A 127 -9.37 6.60 -8.19
CA SER A 127 -9.94 6.77 -9.52
C SER A 127 -11.26 7.54 -9.50
N TRP A 128 -11.53 8.29 -10.56
CA TRP A 128 -12.79 9.00 -10.74
C TRP A 128 -14.02 8.07 -10.65
N PRO A 129 -14.05 6.89 -11.31
CA PRO A 129 -15.20 5.98 -11.21
C PRO A 129 -15.48 5.50 -9.77
N LEU A 130 -14.46 5.34 -8.93
CA LEU A 130 -14.68 4.97 -7.52
C LEU A 130 -15.37 6.09 -6.74
N LEU A 131 -14.98 7.35 -6.99
CA LEU A 131 -15.65 8.51 -6.39
C LEU A 131 -17.08 8.68 -6.92
N GLU A 132 -17.31 8.49 -8.23
CA GLU A 132 -18.64 8.53 -8.83
C GLU A 132 -19.57 7.48 -8.24
N MET A 133 -19.08 6.27 -7.97
CA MET A 133 -19.83 5.19 -7.37
C MET A 133 -20.34 5.54 -5.96
N CYS A 134 -19.62 6.36 -5.23
CA CYS A 134 -20.06 6.88 -3.93
C CYS A 134 -21.17 7.93 -4.07
N GLN A 135 -21.51 8.41 -5.27
CA GLN A 135 -22.63 9.33 -5.55
C GLN A 135 -22.64 10.60 -4.67
N GLY A 136 -21.47 11.05 -4.25
CA GLY A 136 -21.32 12.20 -3.36
C GLY A 136 -21.52 11.90 -1.87
N GLU A 137 -21.77 10.64 -1.51
CA GLU A 137 -21.87 10.22 -0.11
C GLU A 137 -20.51 10.39 0.59
N ARG A 138 -20.44 11.43 1.40
CA ARG A 138 -19.18 11.84 2.08
C ARG A 138 -18.53 10.69 2.85
N ASP A 139 -19.33 9.94 3.58
CA ASP A 139 -18.82 8.95 4.53
C ASP A 139 -18.36 7.67 3.81
N GLU A 140 -18.90 7.35 2.61
CA GLU A 140 -18.37 6.30 1.75
C GLU A 140 -17.00 6.68 1.16
N ILE A 141 -16.85 7.91 0.66
CA ILE A 141 -15.57 8.43 0.18
C ILE A 141 -14.57 8.47 1.35
N ALA A 142 -15.03 8.86 2.54
CA ALA A 142 -14.21 8.86 3.75
C ALA A 142 -13.76 7.44 4.14
N PHE A 143 -14.61 6.43 3.96
CA PHE A 143 -14.21 5.05 4.20
C PHE A 143 -13.13 4.59 3.22
N VAL A 144 -13.28 4.86 1.90
CA VAL A 144 -12.21 4.57 0.90
C VAL A 144 -10.90 5.20 1.33
N ILE A 145 -10.90 6.51 1.55
CA ILE A 145 -9.70 7.25 1.90
C ILE A 145 -9.14 6.79 3.25
N GLY A 146 -10.01 6.50 4.21
CA GLY A 146 -9.64 5.95 5.52
C GLY A 146 -8.99 4.58 5.43
N HIS A 147 -9.44 3.73 4.50
CA HIS A 147 -8.87 2.42 4.20
C HIS A 147 -7.46 2.56 3.61
N GLU A 148 -7.26 3.49 2.69
CA GLU A 148 -5.92 3.79 2.15
C GLU A 148 -5.00 4.40 3.21
N ILE A 149 -5.52 5.29 4.06
CA ILE A 149 -4.77 5.81 5.23
C ILE A 149 -4.35 4.67 6.16
N ALA A 150 -5.20 3.66 6.36
CA ALA A 150 -4.87 2.50 7.18
C ALA A 150 -3.69 1.71 6.60
N HIS A 151 -3.67 1.46 5.29
CA HIS A 151 -2.55 0.79 4.63
C HIS A 151 -1.22 1.54 4.79
N ILE A 152 -1.26 2.88 4.85
CA ILE A 152 -0.08 3.71 5.13
C ILE A 152 0.32 3.61 6.60
N VAL A 153 -0.61 3.84 7.53
CA VAL A 153 -0.35 3.89 8.98
C VAL A 153 0.11 2.53 9.51
N LEU A 154 -0.50 1.46 9.04
CA LEU A 154 -0.16 0.07 9.39
C LEU A 154 1.02 -0.47 8.57
N ARG A 155 1.56 0.33 7.65
CA ARG A 155 2.71 0.02 6.78
C ARG A 155 2.52 -1.18 5.86
N HIS A 156 1.30 -1.60 5.57
CA HIS A 156 1.02 -2.75 4.70
C HIS A 156 1.68 -2.59 3.33
N THR A 157 1.59 -1.40 2.71
CA THR A 157 2.22 -1.11 1.42
C THR A 157 3.74 -1.16 1.49
N LEU A 158 4.34 -0.59 2.53
CA LEU A 158 5.80 -0.61 2.72
C LEU A 158 6.30 -2.04 2.92
N ASP A 159 5.66 -2.81 3.80
CA ASP A 159 6.02 -4.20 4.08
C ASP A 159 5.94 -5.07 2.83
N ARG A 160 4.93 -4.86 1.98
CA ARG A 160 4.78 -5.52 0.70
C ARG A 160 5.95 -5.20 -0.24
N ILE A 161 6.29 -3.92 -0.39
CA ILE A 161 7.43 -3.47 -1.21
C ILE A 161 8.74 -4.11 -0.72
N VAL A 162 8.97 -4.14 0.58
CA VAL A 162 10.17 -4.71 1.18
C VAL A 162 10.23 -6.22 0.96
N LYS A 163 9.12 -6.94 1.16
CA LYS A 163 9.03 -8.39 0.91
C LYS A 163 9.29 -8.73 -0.56
N ASP A 164 8.69 -7.99 -1.49
CA ASP A 164 8.88 -8.20 -2.93
C ASP A 164 10.30 -7.87 -3.38
N ALA A 165 10.92 -6.82 -2.84
CA ALA A 165 12.31 -6.50 -3.10
C ALA A 165 13.24 -7.60 -2.59
N ALA A 166 13.02 -8.12 -1.39
CA ALA A 166 13.78 -9.21 -0.80
C ALA A 166 13.65 -10.50 -1.64
N LEU A 167 12.42 -10.88 -2.03
CA LEU A 167 12.18 -12.05 -2.87
C LEU A 167 12.85 -11.92 -4.24
N SER A 168 12.74 -10.75 -4.87
CA SER A 168 13.37 -10.46 -6.16
C SER A 168 14.89 -10.60 -6.12
N LEU A 169 15.52 -10.29 -4.99
CA LEU A 169 16.95 -10.47 -4.78
C LEU A 169 17.35 -11.94 -4.60
N LEU A 170 16.56 -12.69 -3.83
CA LEU A 170 16.79 -14.12 -3.61
C LEU A 170 16.67 -14.92 -4.92
N LEU A 171 15.69 -14.58 -5.76
CA LEU A 171 15.45 -15.26 -7.05
C LEU A 171 16.47 -14.86 -8.14
N ARG A 172 17.17 -13.72 -8.01
CA ARG A 172 18.18 -13.24 -8.94
C ARG A 172 19.54 -13.90 -8.72
N LYS A 173 19.63 -15.18 -8.96
CA LYS A 173 20.90 -15.92 -8.90
C LYS A 173 21.84 -15.65 -10.08
N SER A 174 21.43 -14.90 -11.10
CA SER A 174 22.30 -14.57 -12.24
C SER A 174 21.81 -13.33 -13.01
N SER A 175 22.77 -12.48 -13.28
CA SER A 175 22.86 -11.48 -14.34
C SER A 175 22.01 -10.20 -14.24
N GLY A 176 22.73 -9.09 -14.25
CA GLY A 176 22.32 -7.83 -14.86
C GLY A 176 22.06 -6.67 -13.91
N LYS A 177 22.85 -5.63 -14.11
CA LYS A 177 22.69 -4.30 -13.52
C LYS A 177 21.29 -3.74 -13.84
N LEU A 178 20.39 -3.71 -12.88
CA LEU A 178 19.18 -2.90 -13.00
C LEU A 178 19.47 -1.50 -12.44
N ALA A 179 19.25 -0.49 -13.27
CA ALA A 179 19.29 0.90 -12.83
C ALA A 179 18.20 1.15 -11.76
N ALA A 180 18.47 2.02 -10.80
CA ALA A 180 17.52 2.34 -9.72
C ALA A 180 16.16 2.85 -10.23
N SER A 181 16.14 3.53 -11.38
CA SER A 181 14.91 3.93 -12.08
C SER A 181 14.07 2.73 -12.54
N SER A 182 14.70 1.60 -12.91
CA SER A 182 13.98 0.40 -13.30
C SER A 182 13.42 -0.35 -12.08
N TRP A 183 14.06 -0.23 -10.92
CA TRP A 183 13.53 -0.79 -9.67
C TRP A 183 12.30 -0.03 -9.16
N LEU A 184 12.33 1.31 -9.14
CA LEU A 184 11.16 2.14 -8.80
C LEU A 184 9.99 1.87 -9.75
N ASN A 185 10.27 1.72 -11.04
CA ASN A 185 9.28 1.34 -12.04
C ASN A 185 8.74 -0.08 -11.85
N GLN A 186 9.57 -1.01 -11.39
CA GLN A 186 9.18 -2.38 -11.11
C GLN A 186 8.44 -2.48 -9.76
N ALA A 187 8.92 -1.80 -8.71
CA ALA A 187 8.25 -1.72 -7.42
C ALA A 187 6.88 -1.04 -7.54
N GLY A 188 6.77 0.04 -8.30
CA GLY A 188 5.49 0.68 -8.60
C GLY A 188 4.51 -0.27 -9.30
N ARG A 189 4.97 -1.05 -10.30
CA ARG A 189 4.12 -2.07 -10.94
C ARG A 189 3.74 -3.22 -10.02
N GLN A 190 4.64 -3.64 -9.14
CA GLN A 190 4.38 -4.71 -8.18
C GLN A 190 3.39 -4.29 -7.09
N VAL A 191 3.48 -3.04 -6.62
CA VAL A 191 2.48 -2.47 -5.70
C VAL A 191 1.09 -2.46 -6.34
N LEU A 192 1.01 -2.21 -7.65
CA LEU A 192 -0.24 -2.20 -8.40
C LEU A 192 -0.76 -3.61 -8.73
N SER A 193 0.07 -4.66 -8.71
CA SER A 193 -0.28 -5.98 -9.23
C SER A 193 -0.51 -7.07 -8.18
N HIS A 194 -0.13 -6.85 -6.92
CA HIS A 194 -0.27 -7.85 -5.86
C HIS A 194 -1.37 -7.46 -4.87
N ALA A 195 -2.22 -8.43 -4.58
CA ALA A 195 -3.26 -8.30 -3.55
C ALA A 195 -2.65 -8.15 -2.15
N PHE A 196 -3.29 -7.39 -1.29
CA PHE A 196 -3.06 -7.43 0.15
C PHE A 196 -3.51 -8.77 0.72
N SER A 197 -2.96 -9.16 1.85
CA SER A 197 -3.47 -10.32 2.56
C SER A 197 -4.87 -10.02 3.11
N ARG A 198 -5.64 -11.08 3.36
CA ARG A 198 -6.97 -10.94 3.96
C ARG A 198 -6.91 -10.25 5.33
N ASP A 199 -5.90 -10.53 6.11
CA ASP A 199 -5.73 -9.94 7.44
C ASP A 199 -5.39 -8.45 7.33
N ASP A 200 -4.54 -8.05 6.37
CA ASP A 200 -4.26 -6.64 6.07
C ASP A 200 -5.54 -5.87 5.69
N GLU A 201 -6.43 -6.51 4.90
CA GLU A 201 -7.72 -5.91 4.52
C GLU A 201 -8.66 -5.74 5.73
N PHE A 202 -8.73 -6.76 6.60
CA PHE A 202 -9.56 -6.69 7.81
C PHE A 202 -9.06 -5.63 8.79
N ASP A 203 -7.76 -5.44 8.90
CA ASP A 203 -7.15 -4.41 9.74
C ASP A 203 -7.40 -3.02 9.14
N ALA A 204 -7.24 -2.87 7.81
CA ALA A 204 -7.51 -1.63 7.12
C ALA A 204 -8.99 -1.21 7.21
N ASP A 205 -9.93 -2.14 7.02
CA ASP A 205 -11.37 -1.89 7.18
C ASP A 205 -11.73 -1.47 8.61
N THR A 206 -11.20 -2.19 9.60
CA THR A 206 -11.44 -1.90 11.02
C THR A 206 -10.91 -0.51 11.39
N PHE A 207 -9.73 -0.17 10.90
CA PHE A 207 -9.13 1.14 11.10
C PHE A 207 -9.95 2.24 10.43
N ALA A 208 -10.37 2.03 9.17
CA ALA A 208 -11.17 2.99 8.41
C ALA A 208 -12.51 3.29 9.10
N GLU A 209 -13.25 2.25 9.51
CA GLU A 209 -14.50 2.40 10.26
C GLU A 209 -14.29 3.20 11.56
N ALA A 210 -13.25 2.86 12.31
CA ALA A 210 -12.91 3.56 13.56
C ALA A 210 -12.50 5.01 13.31
N LEU A 211 -11.79 5.29 12.20
CA LEU A 211 -11.36 6.64 11.82
C LEU A 211 -12.55 7.50 11.40
N VAL A 212 -13.43 6.98 10.52
CA VAL A 212 -14.65 7.65 10.08
C VAL A 212 -15.55 7.97 11.30
N ARG A 213 -15.77 7.00 12.17
CA ARG A 213 -16.54 7.18 13.42
C ARG A 213 -15.93 8.25 14.33
N ARG A 214 -14.60 8.24 14.51
CA ARG A 214 -13.88 9.24 15.33
C ARG A 214 -14.00 10.64 14.75
N ALA A 215 -14.02 10.74 13.44
CA ALA A 215 -14.21 12.00 12.73
C ALA A 215 -15.69 12.47 12.74
N GLY A 216 -16.63 11.69 13.27
CA GLY A 216 -18.05 12.01 13.33
C GLY A 216 -18.83 11.64 12.07
N GLY A 217 -18.32 10.73 11.25
CA GLY A 217 -19.01 10.13 10.11
C GLY A 217 -19.77 8.86 10.47
N ASP A 218 -20.52 8.34 9.48
CA ASP A 218 -21.30 7.11 9.64
C ASP A 218 -20.38 5.87 9.56
N PRO A 219 -20.29 5.06 10.63
CA PRO A 219 -19.50 3.83 10.62
C PRO A 219 -20.07 2.75 9.69
N LEU A 220 -21.31 2.87 9.21
CA LEU A 220 -21.92 1.91 8.28
C LEU A 220 -21.55 2.18 6.82
N ALA A 221 -20.98 3.33 6.53
CA ALA A 221 -20.62 3.72 5.16
C ALA A 221 -19.69 2.73 4.46
N GLY A 222 -18.76 2.10 5.22
CA GLY A 222 -17.87 1.09 4.68
C GLY A 222 -18.60 -0.17 4.20
N GLU A 223 -19.59 -0.63 4.95
CA GLU A 223 -20.40 -1.78 4.53
C GLU A 223 -21.23 -1.44 3.28
N SER A 224 -21.88 -0.28 3.27
CA SER A 224 -22.66 0.21 2.13
C SER A 224 -21.80 0.24 0.85
N LEU A 225 -20.61 0.80 0.92
CA LEU A 225 -19.69 0.86 -0.20
C LEU A 225 -19.24 -0.52 -0.68
N LEU A 226 -18.82 -1.40 0.24
CA LEU A 226 -18.39 -2.76 -0.13
C LEU A 226 -19.53 -3.57 -0.75
N GLU A 227 -20.78 -3.35 -0.34
CA GLU A 227 -21.95 -3.96 -0.98
C GLU A 227 -22.19 -3.43 -2.40
N LYS A 228 -22.04 -2.12 -2.64
CA LYS A 228 -22.08 -1.53 -4.00
C LYS A 228 -21.00 -2.14 -4.89
N LEU A 229 -19.78 -2.26 -4.41
CA LEU A 229 -18.67 -2.90 -5.12
C LEU A 229 -18.98 -4.39 -5.43
N ALA A 230 -19.54 -5.12 -4.48
CA ALA A 230 -19.90 -6.53 -4.67
C ALA A 230 -20.99 -6.71 -5.73
N GLN A 231 -21.99 -5.80 -5.79
CA GLN A 231 -23.05 -5.83 -6.79
C GLN A 231 -22.51 -5.54 -8.21
N LEU A 232 -21.59 -4.58 -8.35
CA LEU A 232 -20.92 -4.31 -9.64
C LEU A 232 -20.14 -5.51 -10.13
N SER A 233 -19.40 -6.18 -9.24
CA SER A 233 -18.65 -7.40 -9.56
C SER A 233 -19.57 -8.53 -10.07
N ALA A 234 -20.76 -8.68 -9.51
CA ALA A 234 -21.70 -9.73 -9.88
C ALA A 234 -22.43 -9.44 -11.21
N GLY A 235 -22.66 -8.17 -11.55
CA GLY A 235 -23.48 -7.77 -12.70
C GLY A 235 -22.75 -7.66 -14.04
N HIS A 236 -21.44 -7.44 -14.05
CA HIS A 236 -20.68 -7.12 -15.26
C HIS A 236 -19.52 -8.08 -15.55
N GLY A 237 -19.39 -9.18 -14.81
CA GLY A 237 -18.18 -10.02 -14.87
C GLY A 237 -16.95 -9.28 -14.27
N MET A 238 -15.85 -10.02 -14.07
CA MET A 238 -14.63 -9.48 -13.41
C MET A 238 -13.93 -8.31 -14.15
N SER A 239 -14.47 -7.84 -15.28
CA SER A 239 -13.80 -6.87 -16.18
C SER A 239 -13.91 -5.40 -15.72
N ILE A 240 -14.99 -4.98 -15.04
CA ILE A 240 -15.22 -3.55 -14.72
C ILE A 240 -14.70 -3.16 -13.33
N ALA A 241 -14.48 -4.12 -12.44
CA ALA A 241 -13.96 -3.87 -11.11
C ALA A 241 -12.56 -4.47 -10.92
N GLY A 242 -11.87 -4.74 -12.03
CA GLY A 242 -10.69 -5.60 -12.11
C GLY A 242 -9.52 -5.18 -11.22
N ASP A 243 -9.15 -3.92 -11.24
CA ASP A 243 -7.94 -3.46 -10.56
C ASP A 243 -8.13 -3.33 -9.05
N TYR A 244 -9.28 -2.83 -8.59
CA TYR A 244 -9.55 -2.75 -7.14
C TYR A 244 -9.63 -4.15 -6.52
N PHE A 245 -10.31 -5.10 -7.17
CA PHE A 245 -10.40 -6.47 -6.67
C PHE A 245 -9.09 -7.23 -6.78
N ALA A 246 -8.23 -6.87 -7.72
CA ALA A 246 -6.90 -7.46 -7.83
C ALA A 246 -6.01 -7.09 -6.63
N THR A 247 -6.17 -5.89 -6.10
CA THR A 247 -5.39 -5.38 -4.97
C THR A 247 -6.08 -5.57 -3.61
N HIS A 248 -7.44 -5.55 -3.58
CA HIS A 248 -8.28 -5.64 -2.37
C HIS A 248 -9.32 -6.77 -2.48
N PRO A 249 -8.90 -8.03 -2.34
CA PRO A 249 -9.78 -9.19 -2.51
C PRO A 249 -10.80 -9.36 -1.36
N SER A 250 -11.65 -10.38 -1.51
CA SER A 250 -12.48 -10.91 -0.41
C SER A 250 -13.61 -10.00 0.10
N LEU A 251 -14.30 -9.24 -0.78
CA LEU A 251 -15.39 -8.35 -0.37
C LEU A 251 -16.42 -9.00 0.57
N LYS A 252 -16.86 -10.23 0.27
CA LYS A 252 -17.83 -10.94 1.12
C LYS A 252 -17.31 -11.17 2.54
N GLU A 253 -16.04 -11.53 2.65
CA GLU A 253 -15.38 -11.75 3.93
C GLU A 253 -15.17 -10.43 4.68
N ARG A 254 -14.81 -9.35 3.97
CA ARG A 254 -14.65 -8.00 4.52
C ARG A 254 -15.98 -7.50 5.10
N ILE A 255 -17.08 -7.59 4.34
CA ILE A 255 -18.42 -7.24 4.82
C ILE A 255 -18.80 -8.06 6.07
N ALA A 256 -18.57 -9.37 6.05
CA ALA A 256 -18.85 -10.24 7.19
C ALA A 256 -18.02 -9.86 8.43
N ASN A 257 -16.73 -9.49 8.25
CA ASN A 257 -15.85 -9.07 9.33
C ASN A 257 -16.30 -7.73 9.95
N LEU A 258 -16.67 -6.73 9.13
CA LEU A 258 -17.21 -5.46 9.64
C LEU A 258 -18.48 -5.68 10.46
N ARG A 259 -19.40 -6.53 9.98
CA ARG A 259 -20.64 -6.88 10.71
C ARG A 259 -20.37 -7.58 12.04
N ALA A 260 -19.40 -8.50 12.06
CA ALA A 260 -19.08 -9.29 13.25
C ALA A 260 -18.42 -8.46 14.37
N LYS A 261 -17.69 -7.41 14.02
CA LYS A 261 -16.98 -6.54 14.98
C LYS A 261 -17.86 -5.44 15.61
N ARG A 262 -19.09 -5.27 15.14
CA ARG A 262 -20.00 -4.29 15.74
C ARG A 262 -20.49 -4.73 17.10
N PRO A 263 -20.43 -3.89 18.11
CA PRO A 263 -21.09 -4.16 19.38
C PRO A 263 -22.60 -4.31 19.13
N ARG A 264 -23.18 -5.36 19.70
CA ARG A 264 -24.64 -5.57 19.72
C ARG A 264 -25.32 -4.54 20.60
#